data_8660a917d8fbe44a8f1dc7b9e55848ab
#
_entry.id   8660a917d8fbe44a8f1dc7b9e55848ab
#
_cell.length_a   1.000
_cell.length_b   1.000
_cell.length_c   1.000
_cell.angle_alpha   90.00
_cell.angle_beta   90.00
_cell.angle_gamma   90.00
#
_symmetry.space_group_name_H-M   'P 1'
#
loop_
_entity.id
_entity.type
_entity.pdbx_description
1 polymer ?
#
loop_
_entity_poly.entity_id
_entity_poly.type
_entity_poly.pdbx_seq_one_letter_code
_entity_poly.pdbx_strand_id
1 'polypeptide(L)'
;MRNSFFPAIGVFSLASALICSASSSWETDWNKALEKAGKGGHPVLADFTGSDWCPGCIYLRKNIFDTDAFAKYAADHQFVLLELDFPKAAGKMPPEQLKFHEELMRRYGVSSFPSVLLMEGNGAPYAKIVGATRTPEEYLKKLEAAGETRRKLKETVAAAQPLKGKEKLEQLVKALNVLPEDLQPFQKGLIAEISALDPEDRYGFAKK
;
A
#
# COMPACT_ATOMS: atom_id res chain seq x y z
N MET A 1 -35.32 -62.55 25.68
CA MET A 1 -35.16 -61.08 25.49
C MET A 1 -33.69 -60.81 25.30
N ARG A 2 -33.24 -60.62 24.04
CA ARG A 2 -31.81 -60.37 23.69
C ARG A 2 -31.70 -58.96 23.17
N ASN A 3 -31.10 -58.07 23.96
CA ASN A 3 -30.79 -56.68 23.60
C ASN A 3 -29.48 -56.69 22.77
N SER A 4 -29.60 -56.33 21.51
CA SER A 4 -28.45 -56.09 20.64
C SER A 4 -28.08 -54.63 20.71
N PHE A 5 -26.90 -54.33 21.30
CA PHE A 5 -26.23 -53.03 21.24
C PHE A 5 -25.43 -52.93 19.93
N PHE A 6 -25.77 -51.97 19.07
CA PHE A 6 -24.95 -51.55 17.92
C PHE A 6 -24.12 -50.33 18.34
N PRO A 7 -22.79 -50.36 18.15
CA PRO A 7 -21.99 -49.16 18.34
C PRO A 7 -22.09 -48.26 17.10
N ALA A 8 -22.41 -46.99 17.31
CA ALA A 8 -22.38 -45.99 16.27
C ALA A 8 -20.92 -45.67 15.88
N ILE A 9 -20.55 -45.93 14.65
CA ILE A 9 -19.26 -45.55 14.07
C ILE A 9 -19.37 -44.09 13.67
N GLY A 10 -18.71 -43.23 14.45
CA GLY A 10 -18.56 -41.82 14.14
C GLY A 10 -17.60 -41.62 12.94
N VAL A 11 -18.14 -41.17 11.84
CA VAL A 11 -17.32 -40.75 10.67
C VAL A 11 -16.69 -39.40 10.99
N PHE A 12 -15.41 -39.40 11.33
CA PHE A 12 -14.59 -38.19 11.41
C PHE A 12 -14.29 -37.72 9.99
N SER A 13 -15.02 -36.73 9.51
CA SER A 13 -14.72 -36.05 8.27
C SER A 13 -13.49 -35.15 8.48
N LEU A 14 -12.33 -35.59 7.99
CA LEU A 14 -11.16 -34.72 7.85
C LEU A 14 -11.46 -33.70 6.74
N ALA A 15 -11.85 -32.50 7.14
CA ALA A 15 -11.83 -31.35 6.23
C ALA A 15 -10.37 -31.01 5.92
N SER A 16 -9.88 -31.51 4.79
CA SER A 16 -8.59 -31.05 4.21
C SER A 16 -8.74 -29.56 3.86
N ALA A 17 -8.17 -28.70 4.70
CA ALA A 17 -7.97 -27.32 4.33
C ALA A 17 -7.01 -27.29 3.15
N LEU A 18 -7.54 -27.04 1.96
CA LEU A 18 -6.75 -26.65 0.80
C LEU A 18 -6.05 -25.34 1.15
N ILE A 19 -4.77 -25.43 1.53
CA ILE A 19 -3.89 -24.28 1.60
C ILE A 19 -3.66 -23.87 0.14
N CYS A 20 -4.54 -22.98 -0.34
CA CYS A 20 -4.33 -22.30 -1.62
C CYS A 20 -3.11 -21.40 -1.38
N SER A 21 -1.94 -21.84 -1.86
CA SER A 21 -0.77 -20.98 -1.96
C SER A 21 -1.12 -19.88 -2.95
N ALA A 22 -1.63 -18.77 -2.43
CA ALA A 22 -1.89 -17.58 -3.22
C ALA A 22 -0.53 -17.03 -3.61
N SER A 23 -0.07 -17.37 -4.81
CA SER A 23 1.02 -16.62 -5.43
C SER A 23 0.52 -15.17 -5.49
N SER A 24 1.22 -14.27 -4.81
CA SER A 24 0.91 -12.85 -4.82
C SER A 24 1.05 -12.33 -6.25
N SER A 25 -0.07 -12.23 -6.98
CA SER A 25 -0.05 -11.71 -8.34
C SER A 25 0.16 -10.20 -8.31
N TRP A 26 1.21 -9.73 -8.95
CA TRP A 26 1.48 -8.32 -9.15
C TRP A 26 0.66 -7.79 -10.32
N GLU A 27 -0.11 -6.74 -10.07
CA GLU A 27 -0.73 -5.94 -11.12
C GLU A 27 0.35 -5.11 -11.82
N THR A 28 0.17 -4.88 -13.12
CA THR A 28 1.05 -3.97 -13.90
C THR A 28 0.28 -2.78 -14.47
N ASP A 29 -1.03 -2.76 -14.24
CA ASP A 29 -1.93 -1.71 -14.66
C ASP A 29 -2.31 -0.87 -13.43
N TRP A 30 -1.92 0.38 -13.43
CA TRP A 30 -2.20 1.36 -12.38
C TRP A 30 -3.70 1.48 -12.07
N ASN A 31 -4.52 1.63 -13.10
CA ASN A 31 -5.94 1.88 -12.90
C ASN A 31 -6.65 0.65 -12.33
N LYS A 32 -6.30 -0.53 -12.81
CA LYS A 32 -6.82 -1.80 -12.27
C LYS A 32 -6.42 -2.01 -10.82
N ALA A 33 -5.17 -1.72 -10.49
CA ALA A 33 -4.70 -1.84 -9.11
C ALA A 33 -5.46 -0.91 -8.16
N LEU A 34 -5.65 0.37 -8.53
CA LEU A 34 -6.40 1.32 -7.72
C LEU A 34 -7.89 0.97 -7.65
N GLU A 35 -8.50 0.52 -8.74
CA GLU A 35 -9.90 0.07 -8.75
C GLU A 35 -10.10 -1.13 -7.79
N LYS A 36 -9.23 -2.14 -7.88
CA LYS A 36 -9.26 -3.31 -7.00
C LYS A 36 -9.08 -2.90 -5.52
N ALA A 37 -8.11 -2.04 -5.25
CA ALA A 37 -7.84 -1.54 -3.91
C ALA A 37 -9.01 -0.71 -3.36
N GLY A 38 -9.57 0.19 -4.17
CA GLY A 38 -10.69 1.05 -3.78
C GLY A 38 -11.96 0.28 -3.45
N LYS A 39 -12.31 -0.74 -4.26
CA LYS A 39 -13.47 -1.61 -4.02
C LYS A 39 -13.36 -2.39 -2.71
N GLY A 40 -12.16 -2.84 -2.35
CA GLY A 40 -11.93 -3.63 -1.14
C GLY A 40 -11.52 -2.81 0.08
N GLY A 41 -11.25 -1.52 -0.06
CA GLY A 41 -10.66 -0.71 1.00
C GLY A 41 -9.21 -1.12 1.34
N HIS A 42 -8.54 -1.80 0.40
CA HIS A 42 -7.22 -2.37 0.55
C HIS A 42 -6.12 -1.33 0.29
N PRO A 43 -4.96 -1.44 0.96
CA PRO A 43 -3.79 -0.63 0.61
C PRO A 43 -3.13 -1.14 -0.68
N VAL A 44 -2.45 -0.24 -1.37
CA VAL A 44 -1.60 -0.56 -2.54
C VAL A 44 -0.15 -0.47 -2.13
N LEU A 45 0.65 -1.47 -2.52
CA LEU A 45 2.10 -1.43 -2.51
C LEU A 45 2.55 -1.29 -3.97
N ALA A 46 3.01 -0.09 -4.35
CA ALA A 46 3.46 0.21 -5.70
C ALA A 46 5.00 0.25 -5.76
N ASP A 47 5.60 -0.71 -6.45
CA ASP A 47 7.05 -0.84 -6.65
C ASP A 47 7.46 -0.18 -7.96
N PHE A 48 8.20 0.92 -7.87
CA PHE A 48 8.88 1.55 -8.99
C PHE A 48 10.25 0.88 -9.15
N THR A 49 10.40 0.13 -10.24
CA THR A 49 11.50 -0.80 -10.41
C THR A 49 12.15 -0.72 -11.78
N GLY A 50 13.41 -1.13 -11.90
CA GLY A 50 14.11 -1.34 -13.16
C GLY A 50 14.51 -2.82 -13.23
N SER A 51 13.58 -3.67 -13.66
CA SER A 51 13.64 -5.11 -13.50
C SER A 51 14.81 -5.80 -14.23
N ASP A 52 15.36 -5.18 -15.27
CA ASP A 52 16.43 -5.76 -16.12
C ASP A 52 17.79 -5.07 -16.00
N TRP A 53 17.89 -3.98 -15.23
CA TRP A 53 19.14 -3.22 -15.13
C TRP A 53 19.51 -2.72 -13.73
N CYS A 54 18.52 -2.63 -12.81
CA CYS A 54 18.76 -2.06 -11.48
C CYS A 54 19.12 -3.19 -10.49
N PRO A 55 20.39 -3.30 -10.04
CA PRO A 55 20.79 -4.38 -9.13
C PRO A 55 20.00 -4.42 -7.82
N GLY A 56 19.70 -3.24 -7.25
CA GLY A 56 18.89 -3.12 -6.03
C GLY A 56 17.46 -3.58 -6.22
N CYS A 57 16.87 -3.34 -7.41
CA CYS A 57 15.53 -3.79 -7.75
C CYS A 57 15.45 -5.30 -7.91
N ILE A 58 16.43 -5.86 -8.65
CA ILE A 58 16.55 -7.31 -8.84
C ILE A 58 16.74 -8.01 -7.48
N TYR A 59 17.57 -7.42 -6.62
CA TYR A 59 17.77 -7.92 -5.26
C TYR A 59 16.47 -7.87 -4.44
N LEU A 60 15.76 -6.72 -4.44
CA LEU A 60 14.51 -6.53 -3.70
C LEU A 60 13.45 -7.55 -4.14
N ARG A 61 13.28 -7.71 -5.46
CA ARG A 61 12.36 -8.71 -6.01
C ARG A 61 12.71 -10.11 -5.52
N LYS A 62 13.92 -10.58 -5.82
CA LYS A 62 14.34 -11.96 -5.58
C LYS A 62 14.41 -12.33 -4.09
N ASN A 63 14.95 -11.42 -3.27
CA ASN A 63 15.31 -11.77 -1.88
C ASN A 63 14.27 -11.27 -0.85
N ILE A 64 13.29 -10.46 -1.27
CA ILE A 64 12.26 -9.92 -0.38
C ILE A 64 10.87 -10.23 -0.94
N PHE A 65 10.51 -9.73 -2.11
CA PHE A 65 9.14 -9.84 -2.63
C PHE A 65 8.75 -11.26 -3.08
N ASP A 66 9.70 -12.05 -3.55
CA ASP A 66 9.47 -13.43 -3.95
C ASP A 66 9.61 -14.43 -2.78
N THR A 67 9.65 -13.94 -1.52
CA THR A 67 9.72 -14.81 -0.33
C THR A 67 8.35 -15.13 0.23
N ASP A 68 8.20 -16.32 0.84
CA ASP A 68 6.97 -16.72 1.53
C ASP A 68 6.62 -15.76 2.68
N ALA A 69 7.63 -15.21 3.35
CA ALA A 69 7.45 -14.24 4.42
C ALA A 69 6.77 -12.96 3.92
N PHE A 70 7.20 -12.43 2.77
CA PHE A 70 6.55 -11.29 2.17
C PHE A 70 5.16 -11.63 1.61
N ALA A 71 5.02 -12.78 0.93
CA ALA A 71 3.73 -13.22 0.40
C ALA A 71 2.68 -13.34 1.50
N LYS A 72 3.07 -13.94 2.64
CA LYS A 72 2.21 -14.01 3.83
C LYS A 72 1.88 -12.63 4.37
N TYR A 73 2.87 -11.76 4.53
CA TYR A 73 2.68 -10.40 5.02
C TYR A 73 1.72 -9.61 4.12
N ALA A 74 1.93 -9.68 2.80
CA ALA A 74 1.07 -9.00 1.83
C ALA A 74 -0.38 -9.49 1.88
N ALA A 75 -0.58 -10.81 2.04
CA ALA A 75 -1.90 -11.40 2.19
C ALA A 75 -2.58 -11.00 3.50
N ASP A 76 -1.87 -11.09 4.63
CA ASP A 76 -2.39 -10.74 5.95
C ASP A 76 -2.84 -9.26 6.01
N HIS A 77 -2.13 -8.36 5.30
CA HIS A 77 -2.45 -6.94 5.21
C HIS A 77 -3.29 -6.58 3.98
N GLN A 78 -3.69 -7.57 3.20
CA GLN A 78 -4.55 -7.42 2.01
C GLN A 78 -4.01 -6.41 0.98
N PHE A 79 -2.70 -6.38 0.79
CA PHE A 79 -2.09 -5.49 -0.20
C PHE A 79 -2.50 -5.86 -1.63
N VAL A 80 -2.88 -4.85 -2.40
CA VAL A 80 -2.83 -4.92 -3.86
C VAL A 80 -1.40 -4.58 -4.27
N LEU A 81 -0.70 -5.55 -4.84
CA LEU A 81 0.68 -5.39 -5.29
C LEU A 81 0.69 -4.84 -6.71
N LEU A 82 1.43 -3.75 -6.94
CA LEU A 82 1.54 -3.08 -8.24
C LEU A 82 3.00 -2.90 -8.61
N GLU A 83 3.38 -3.38 -9.79
CA GLU A 83 4.71 -3.20 -10.36
C GLU A 83 4.67 -2.12 -11.45
N LEU A 84 5.49 -1.09 -11.29
CA LEU A 84 5.74 -0.05 -12.26
C LEU A 84 7.18 -0.20 -12.76
N ASP A 85 7.35 -1.04 -13.80
CA ASP A 85 8.68 -1.33 -14.37
C ASP A 85 9.14 -0.21 -15.32
N PHE A 86 10.44 0.01 -15.33
CA PHE A 86 11.18 0.93 -16.21
C PHE A 86 12.31 0.17 -16.92
N PRO A 87 11.97 -0.75 -17.83
CA PRO A 87 12.96 -1.60 -18.46
C PRO A 87 13.84 -0.81 -19.43
N LYS A 88 15.12 -1.22 -19.58
CA LYS A 88 16.04 -0.71 -20.60
C LYS A 88 16.07 -1.57 -21.86
N ALA A 89 15.68 -2.84 -21.76
CA ALA A 89 15.63 -3.73 -22.91
C ALA A 89 14.58 -3.25 -23.94
N ALA A 90 15.01 -3.06 -25.16
CA ALA A 90 14.13 -2.59 -26.24
C ALA A 90 12.95 -3.55 -26.46
N GLY A 91 11.75 -2.99 -26.59
CA GLY A 91 10.53 -3.77 -26.86
C GLY A 91 9.93 -4.50 -25.66
N LYS A 92 10.53 -4.40 -24.47
CA LYS A 92 10.00 -5.06 -23.27
C LYS A 92 8.70 -4.42 -22.76
N MET A 93 8.48 -3.16 -23.05
CA MET A 93 7.28 -2.41 -22.67
C MET A 93 6.82 -1.50 -23.82
N PRO A 94 5.51 -1.35 -24.07
CA PRO A 94 4.99 -0.37 -25.02
C PRO A 94 5.41 1.05 -24.63
N PRO A 95 5.79 1.91 -25.60
CA PRO A 95 6.25 3.26 -25.31
C PRO A 95 5.25 4.13 -24.55
N GLU A 96 3.96 3.98 -24.84
CA GLU A 96 2.87 4.68 -24.14
C GLU A 96 2.77 4.28 -22.68
N GLN A 97 2.98 3.01 -22.35
CA GLN A 97 2.99 2.51 -20.98
C GLN A 97 4.20 3.04 -20.22
N LEU A 98 5.40 3.02 -20.84
CA LEU A 98 6.60 3.59 -20.25
C LEU A 98 6.42 5.08 -19.94
N LYS A 99 5.88 5.84 -20.90
CA LYS A 99 5.57 7.26 -20.71
C LYS A 99 4.60 7.49 -19.54
N PHE A 100 3.58 6.66 -19.40
CA PHE A 100 2.65 6.74 -18.30
C PHE A 100 3.34 6.45 -16.95
N HIS A 101 4.22 5.43 -16.90
CA HIS A 101 5.01 5.15 -15.69
C HIS A 101 5.94 6.33 -15.33
N GLU A 102 6.55 6.98 -16.33
CA GLU A 102 7.36 8.19 -16.12
C GLU A 102 6.55 9.37 -15.59
N GLU A 103 5.29 9.52 -16.03
CA GLU A 103 4.38 10.54 -15.51
C GLU A 103 4.02 10.26 -14.04
N LEU A 104 3.78 9.00 -13.67
CA LEU A 104 3.58 8.59 -12.28
C LEU A 104 4.84 8.83 -11.44
N MET A 105 6.02 8.46 -11.96
CA MET A 105 7.30 8.69 -11.30
C MET A 105 7.50 10.17 -10.96
N ARG A 106 7.27 11.07 -11.93
CA ARG A 106 7.33 12.52 -11.70
C ARG A 106 6.28 13.00 -10.71
N ARG A 107 5.02 12.55 -10.86
CA ARG A 107 3.90 12.92 -9.98
C ARG A 107 4.20 12.62 -8.52
N TYR A 108 4.76 11.46 -8.23
CA TYR A 108 5.04 11.01 -6.86
C TYR A 108 6.45 11.35 -6.36
N GLY A 109 7.22 12.13 -7.12
CA GLY A 109 8.57 12.52 -6.73
C GLY A 109 9.49 11.33 -6.51
N VAL A 110 9.36 10.29 -7.33
CA VAL A 110 10.27 9.15 -7.33
C VAL A 110 11.50 9.52 -8.14
N SER A 111 12.67 9.53 -7.49
CA SER A 111 13.95 9.95 -8.09
C SER A 111 15.01 8.87 -8.13
N SER A 112 14.72 7.69 -7.56
CA SER A 112 15.67 6.57 -7.48
C SER A 112 14.94 5.24 -7.45
N PHE A 113 15.66 4.17 -7.80
CA PHE A 113 15.18 2.78 -7.82
C PHE A 113 15.98 1.89 -6.87
N PRO A 114 15.34 0.89 -6.24
CA PRO A 114 13.90 0.73 -6.15
C PRO A 114 13.27 1.79 -5.23
N SER A 115 12.02 2.17 -5.50
CA SER A 115 11.19 2.98 -4.61
C SER A 115 9.81 2.38 -4.49
N VAL A 116 9.36 2.17 -3.28
CA VAL A 116 8.04 1.61 -2.99
C VAL A 116 7.17 2.66 -2.33
N LEU A 117 6.01 2.93 -2.92
CA LEU A 117 4.97 3.75 -2.33
C LEU A 117 3.90 2.87 -1.72
N LEU A 118 3.55 3.17 -0.48
CA LEU A 118 2.40 2.58 0.19
C LEU A 118 1.27 3.60 0.18
N MET A 119 0.13 3.26 -0.43
CA MET A 119 -0.95 4.22 -0.68
C MET A 119 -2.33 3.62 -0.44
N GLU A 120 -3.32 4.48 -0.27
CA GLU A 120 -4.72 4.10 -0.26
C GLU A 120 -5.22 3.81 -1.69
N GLY A 121 -6.37 3.15 -1.82
CA GLY A 121 -6.97 2.82 -3.11
C GLY A 121 -7.33 4.02 -4.00
N ASN A 122 -7.30 5.24 -3.46
CA ASN A 122 -7.45 6.48 -4.23
C ASN A 122 -6.12 7.04 -4.76
N GLY A 123 -5.01 6.34 -4.55
CA GLY A 123 -3.67 6.74 -4.97
C GLY A 123 -2.98 7.75 -4.03
N ALA A 124 -3.55 8.05 -2.85
CA ALA A 124 -2.91 8.91 -1.86
C ALA A 124 -1.85 8.13 -1.06
N PRO A 125 -0.55 8.42 -1.20
CA PRO A 125 0.50 7.72 -0.48
C PRO A 125 0.53 8.14 0.99
N TYR A 126 0.82 7.16 1.86
CA TYR A 126 1.05 7.39 3.28
C TYR A 126 2.47 7.04 3.72
N ALA A 127 3.23 6.34 2.89
CA ALA A 127 4.65 6.08 3.13
C ALA A 127 5.40 5.88 1.81
N LYS A 128 6.71 6.14 1.85
CA LYS A 128 7.66 5.91 0.77
C LYS A 128 8.90 5.21 1.33
N ILE A 129 9.27 4.06 0.75
CA ILE A 129 10.46 3.29 1.11
C ILE A 129 11.40 3.34 -0.08
N VAL A 130 12.59 3.90 0.10
CA VAL A 130 13.63 3.99 -0.93
C VAL A 130 14.72 2.97 -0.66
N GLY A 131 15.14 2.27 -1.71
CA GLY A 131 16.17 1.25 -1.66
C GLY A 131 15.68 -0.10 -1.12
N ALA A 132 16.59 -1.09 -1.15
CA ALA A 132 16.40 -2.40 -0.54
C ALA A 132 17.06 -2.45 0.83
N THR A 133 16.69 -3.43 1.63
CA THR A 133 17.36 -3.78 2.89
C THR A 133 18.20 -5.02 2.71
N ARG A 134 19.03 -5.34 3.69
CA ARG A 134 19.90 -6.53 3.63
C ARG A 134 19.11 -7.83 3.83
N THR A 135 18.02 -7.79 4.60
CA THR A 135 17.21 -8.97 4.91
C THR A 135 15.71 -8.69 4.70
N PRO A 136 14.89 -9.73 4.46
CA PRO A 136 13.44 -9.62 4.42
C PRO A 136 12.86 -9.03 5.71
N GLU A 137 13.35 -9.44 6.86
CA GLU A 137 12.86 -9.00 8.16
C GLU A 137 13.03 -7.49 8.36
N GLU A 138 14.17 -6.92 7.92
CA GLU A 138 14.39 -5.47 7.96
C GLU A 138 13.40 -4.74 7.05
N TYR A 139 13.06 -5.32 5.89
CA TYR A 139 12.10 -4.73 4.97
C TYR A 139 10.68 -4.79 5.53
N LEU A 140 10.29 -5.94 6.10
CA LEU A 140 8.99 -6.11 6.75
C LEU A 140 8.79 -5.12 7.90
N LYS A 141 9.84 -4.84 8.71
CA LYS A 141 9.78 -3.80 9.74
C LYS A 141 9.50 -2.40 9.17
N LYS A 142 10.03 -2.07 7.98
CA LYS A 142 9.69 -0.80 7.32
C LYS A 142 8.24 -0.78 6.86
N LEU A 143 7.72 -1.90 6.37
CA LEU A 143 6.31 -2.02 6.00
C LEU A 143 5.39 -1.91 7.23
N GLU A 144 5.77 -2.51 8.35
CA GLU A 144 5.05 -2.38 9.63
C GLU A 144 5.01 -0.91 10.10
N ALA A 145 6.16 -0.21 10.07
CA ALA A 145 6.22 1.20 10.42
C ALA A 145 5.32 2.07 9.51
N ALA A 146 5.26 1.74 8.23
CA ALA A 146 4.34 2.39 7.29
C ALA A 146 2.87 2.08 7.62
N GLY A 147 2.56 0.84 8.00
CA GLY A 147 1.24 0.44 8.49
C GLY A 147 0.80 1.23 9.73
N GLU A 148 1.72 1.45 10.67
CA GLU A 148 1.48 2.30 11.83
C GLU A 148 1.19 3.76 11.46
N THR A 149 1.92 4.31 10.47
CA THR A 149 1.64 5.65 9.93
C THR A 149 0.22 5.73 9.36
N ARG A 150 -0.17 4.73 8.54
CA ARG A 150 -1.53 4.62 8.00
C ARG A 150 -2.59 4.56 9.10
N ARG A 151 -2.39 3.72 10.10
CA ARG A 151 -3.30 3.55 11.23
C ARG A 151 -3.48 4.87 11.97
N LYS A 152 -2.37 5.51 12.34
CA LYS A 152 -2.37 6.78 13.06
C LYS A 152 -3.05 7.91 12.27
N LEU A 153 -2.82 7.98 10.96
CA LEU A 153 -3.50 8.92 10.08
C LEU A 153 -5.03 8.70 10.14
N LYS A 154 -5.49 7.48 9.93
CA LYS A 154 -6.92 7.14 9.95
C LYS A 154 -7.58 7.41 11.30
N GLU A 155 -6.93 7.02 12.39
CA GLU A 155 -7.43 7.28 13.75
C GLU A 155 -7.53 8.79 14.03
N THR A 156 -6.52 9.57 13.62
CA THR A 156 -6.50 11.02 13.84
C THR A 156 -7.57 11.72 13.01
N VAL A 157 -7.79 11.29 11.76
CA VAL A 157 -8.90 11.79 10.91
C VAL A 157 -10.25 11.41 11.51
N ALA A 158 -10.42 10.16 11.97
CA ALA A 158 -11.66 9.73 12.59
C ALA A 158 -12.00 10.53 13.85
N ALA A 159 -10.98 10.84 14.66
CA ALA A 159 -11.15 11.70 15.85
C ALA A 159 -11.57 13.13 15.53
N ALA A 160 -11.33 13.63 14.32
CA ALA A 160 -11.79 14.94 13.88
C ALA A 160 -13.29 14.98 13.51
N GLN A 161 -13.90 13.83 13.16
CA GLN A 161 -15.26 13.79 12.62
C GLN A 161 -16.34 14.37 13.55
N PRO A 162 -16.34 14.09 14.87
CA PRO A 162 -17.34 14.67 15.78
C PRO A 162 -17.08 16.13 16.13
N LEU A 163 -15.88 16.66 15.82
CA LEU A 163 -15.46 18.03 16.18
C LEU A 163 -15.99 19.05 15.17
N LYS A 164 -16.01 20.35 15.58
CA LYS A 164 -16.44 21.48 14.74
C LYS A 164 -15.48 22.67 14.85
N GLY A 165 -15.54 23.55 13.86
CA GLY A 165 -14.80 24.80 13.85
C GLY A 165 -13.30 24.61 14.10
N LYS A 166 -12.74 25.39 15.02
CA LYS A 166 -11.31 25.41 15.31
C LYS A 166 -10.77 24.05 15.80
N GLU A 167 -11.50 23.36 16.65
CA GLU A 167 -11.05 22.05 17.18
C GLU A 167 -10.95 21.01 16.08
N LYS A 168 -11.92 20.98 15.15
CA LYS A 168 -11.86 20.11 13.97
C LYS A 168 -10.67 20.44 13.09
N LEU A 169 -10.45 21.73 12.81
CA LEU A 169 -9.33 22.21 12.01
C LEU A 169 -7.99 21.76 12.60
N GLU A 170 -7.75 22.01 13.88
CA GLU A 170 -6.51 21.62 14.57
C GLU A 170 -6.28 20.09 14.52
N GLN A 171 -7.34 19.31 14.68
CA GLN A 171 -7.26 17.86 14.62
C GLN A 171 -6.96 17.34 13.19
N LEU A 172 -7.55 17.96 12.15
CA LEU A 172 -7.25 17.61 10.75
C LEU A 172 -5.81 17.99 10.36
N VAL A 173 -5.34 19.15 10.82
CA VAL A 173 -3.93 19.57 10.64
C VAL A 173 -2.99 18.56 11.33
N LYS A 174 -3.32 18.14 12.55
CA LYS A 174 -2.57 17.10 13.25
C LYS A 174 -2.56 15.78 12.47
N ALA A 175 -3.68 15.41 11.85
CA ALA A 175 -3.75 14.20 11.01
C ALA A 175 -2.83 14.32 9.80
N LEU A 176 -2.82 15.45 9.09
CA LEU A 176 -1.96 15.67 7.95
C LEU A 176 -0.46 15.62 8.33
N ASN A 177 -0.12 16.16 9.51
CA ASN A 177 1.25 16.16 10.05
C ASN A 177 1.74 14.79 10.54
N VAL A 178 0.91 13.75 10.52
CA VAL A 178 1.36 12.36 10.70
C VAL A 178 2.23 11.92 9.53
N LEU A 179 2.00 12.51 8.35
CA LEU A 179 2.69 12.17 7.12
C LEU A 179 3.98 12.99 6.92
N PRO A 180 4.99 12.41 6.24
CA PRO A 180 6.10 13.17 5.70
C PRO A 180 5.61 14.32 4.82
N GLU A 181 6.29 15.45 4.85
CA GLU A 181 5.87 16.67 4.14
C GLU A 181 5.70 16.47 2.63
N ASP A 182 6.56 15.65 2.01
CA ASP A 182 6.52 15.33 0.59
C ASP A 182 5.30 14.46 0.19
N LEU A 183 4.62 13.83 1.16
CA LEU A 183 3.42 13.02 0.94
C LEU A 183 2.11 13.75 1.27
N GLN A 184 2.17 14.86 2.02
CA GLN A 184 1.00 15.63 2.40
C GLN A 184 0.18 16.16 1.20
N PRO A 185 0.79 16.68 0.11
CA PRO A 185 0.04 17.24 -1.03
C PRO A 185 -0.87 16.25 -1.74
N PHE A 186 -0.64 14.95 -1.54
CA PHE A 186 -1.48 13.89 -2.13
C PHE A 186 -2.78 13.64 -1.36
N GLN A 187 -2.91 14.17 -0.14
CA GLN A 187 -4.09 14.02 0.72
C GLN A 187 -5.18 15.06 0.35
N LYS A 188 -5.56 15.10 -0.93
CA LYS A 188 -6.43 16.15 -1.50
C LYS A 188 -7.74 16.35 -0.73
N GLY A 189 -8.39 15.26 -0.31
CA GLY A 189 -9.64 15.34 0.45
C GLY A 189 -9.44 15.99 1.82
N LEU A 190 -8.37 15.61 2.53
CA LEU A 190 -8.02 16.16 3.84
C LEU A 190 -7.61 17.63 3.73
N ILE A 191 -6.82 17.99 2.72
CA ILE A 191 -6.42 19.39 2.46
C ILE A 191 -7.64 20.25 2.12
N ALA A 192 -8.56 19.75 1.28
CA ALA A 192 -9.79 20.48 0.95
C ALA A 192 -10.66 20.77 2.19
N GLU A 193 -10.76 19.81 3.11
CA GLU A 193 -11.49 19.98 4.37
C GLU A 193 -10.79 20.99 5.29
N ILE A 194 -9.46 20.94 5.40
CA ILE A 194 -8.67 21.94 6.14
C ILE A 194 -8.87 23.32 5.55
N SER A 195 -8.74 23.49 4.23
CA SER A 195 -8.88 24.79 3.55
C SER A 195 -10.28 25.37 3.71
N ALA A 196 -11.32 24.54 3.74
CA ALA A 196 -12.69 25.00 3.99
C ALA A 196 -12.89 25.55 5.43
N LEU A 197 -12.11 25.05 6.39
CA LEU A 197 -12.16 25.50 7.79
C LEU A 197 -11.15 26.61 8.10
N ASP A 198 -10.20 26.86 7.21
CA ASP A 198 -9.12 27.86 7.34
C ASP A 198 -9.07 28.80 6.10
N PRO A 199 -10.10 29.63 5.87
CA PRO A 199 -10.15 30.47 4.67
C PRO A 199 -9.03 31.54 4.61
N GLU A 200 -8.38 31.84 5.73
CA GLU A 200 -7.22 32.71 5.80
C GLU A 200 -5.88 32.02 5.55
N ASP A 201 -5.92 30.69 5.30
CA ASP A 201 -4.74 29.84 5.05
C ASP A 201 -3.63 29.99 6.12
N ARG A 202 -4.02 30.09 7.39
CA ARG A 202 -3.10 30.25 8.53
C ARG A 202 -2.12 29.08 8.67
N TYR A 203 -2.53 27.90 8.21
CA TYR A 203 -1.72 26.69 8.24
C TYR A 203 -0.98 26.43 6.92
N GLY A 204 -1.19 27.25 5.87
CA GLY A 204 -0.43 27.20 4.61
C GLY A 204 -0.71 25.98 3.74
N PHE A 205 -1.94 25.43 3.76
CA PHE A 205 -2.30 24.24 2.97
C PHE A 205 -3.08 24.56 1.69
N ALA A 206 -3.63 25.78 1.52
CA ALA A 206 -4.41 26.14 0.33
C ALA A 206 -3.56 26.23 -0.96
N LYS A 207 -2.24 26.37 -0.82
CA LYS A 207 -1.29 26.52 -1.95
C LYS A 207 -0.41 25.31 -2.20
N LYS A 208 -0.68 24.18 -1.54
CA LYS A 208 0.10 22.94 -1.71
C LYS A 208 -0.43 21.99 -2.78
#